data_e14c95f8ebd813cd7d61ebc6d286fed1
#
_entry.id   e14c95f8ebd813cd7d61ebc6d286fed1
#
_cell.length_a   1.000
_cell.length_b   1.000
_cell.length_c   1.000
_cell.angle_alpha   90.00
_cell.angle_beta   90.00
_cell.angle_gamma   90.00
#
_symmetry.space_group_name_H-M   'P 1'
#
loop_
_entity.id
_entity.type
_entity.pdbx_description
1 polymer ?
#
loop_
_entity_poly.entity_id
_entity_poly.type
_entity_poly.pdbx_seq_one_letter_code
_entity_poly.pdbx_strand_id
1 'polypeptide(L)'
;MQVCDDRTLVYPEYRGNGVLASLGNIQENPHIGILMIDFLQDRIGLHVNGQARIVPDEEMRRERPDLPVDPVPGRRAQLWVEVTVEEAYIHCAKHIPHLQKVPARGDRAWGTDDSKRKGGDFFDAAAEAADRAPYERPRR
;
A
#
# COMPACT_ATOMS: atom_id res chain seq x y z
N MET A 1 -4.07 -3.86 -4.29
CA MET A 1 -5.32 -3.33 -3.69
C MET A 1 -6.44 -4.31 -3.98
N GLN A 2 -7.32 -4.56 -3.01
CA GLN A 2 -8.49 -5.44 -3.13
C GLN A 2 -9.73 -4.65 -2.71
N VAL A 3 -10.82 -4.85 -3.44
CA VAL A 3 -12.15 -4.38 -3.05
C VAL A 3 -12.79 -5.51 -2.26
N CYS A 4 -13.10 -5.27 -1.01
CA CYS A 4 -13.64 -6.29 -0.10
C CYS A 4 -15.16 -6.32 -0.09
N ASP A 5 -15.77 -5.15 -0.22
CA ASP A 5 -17.21 -4.93 -0.30
C ASP A 5 -17.49 -3.54 -0.90
N ASP A 6 -18.75 -3.10 -0.86
CA ASP A 6 -19.20 -1.84 -1.49
C ASP A 6 -18.53 -0.58 -0.92
N ARG A 7 -17.91 -0.68 0.26
CA ARG A 7 -17.33 0.46 0.98
C ARG A 7 -15.94 0.20 1.55
N THR A 8 -15.36 -0.97 1.30
CA THR A 8 -14.09 -1.35 1.93
C THR A 8 -13.05 -1.71 0.89
N LEU A 9 -11.93 -1.00 0.92
CA LEU A 9 -10.72 -1.33 0.19
C LEU A 9 -9.62 -1.75 1.17
N VAL A 10 -8.77 -2.69 0.74
CA VAL A 10 -7.55 -3.01 1.49
C VAL A 10 -6.35 -3.07 0.56
N TYR A 11 -5.20 -2.64 1.05
CA TYR A 11 -3.95 -2.83 0.34
C TYR A 11 -2.80 -3.17 1.30
N PRO A 12 -1.87 -4.04 0.85
CA PRO A 12 -0.73 -4.39 1.67
C PRO A 12 0.29 -3.25 1.71
N GLU A 13 0.87 -3.05 2.87
CA GLU A 13 2.04 -2.19 3.04
C GLU A 13 3.28 -3.08 3.19
N TYR A 14 4.21 -2.86 2.29
CA TYR A 14 5.50 -3.55 2.29
C TYR A 14 6.55 -2.69 2.97
N ARG A 15 7.60 -3.32 3.47
CA ARG A 15 8.67 -2.60 4.17
C ARG A 15 9.22 -1.39 3.39
N GLY A 16 9.32 -1.50 2.06
CA GLY A 16 9.91 -0.44 1.25
C GLY A 16 11.32 -0.06 1.71
N ASN A 17 11.54 1.22 2.01
CA ASN A 17 12.75 1.74 2.64
C ASN A 17 12.76 1.66 4.17
N GLY A 18 11.68 1.13 4.77
CA GLY A 18 11.52 0.98 6.21
C GLY A 18 10.97 2.20 6.94
N VAL A 19 10.87 3.35 6.30
CA VAL A 19 10.39 4.60 6.93
C VAL A 19 8.88 4.57 7.20
N LEU A 20 8.09 3.91 6.33
CA LEU A 20 6.63 3.77 6.45
C LEU A 20 5.90 5.12 6.61
N ALA A 21 6.38 6.16 5.91
CA ALA A 21 5.89 7.53 6.05
C ALA A 21 4.38 7.68 5.85
N SER A 22 3.80 6.93 4.89
CA SER A 22 2.35 6.94 4.65
C SER A 22 1.56 6.44 5.85
N LEU A 23 2.06 5.42 6.53
CA LEU A 23 1.42 4.90 7.74
C LEU A 23 1.51 5.89 8.91
N GLY A 24 2.65 6.56 9.07
CA GLY A 24 2.80 7.64 10.05
C GLY A 24 1.76 8.75 9.83
N ASN A 25 1.57 9.16 8.58
CA ASN A 25 0.56 10.17 8.24
C ASN A 25 -0.87 9.68 8.56
N ILE A 26 -1.19 8.42 8.28
CA ILE A 26 -2.51 7.82 8.60
C ILE A 26 -2.75 7.78 10.12
N GLN A 27 -1.70 7.55 10.91
CA GLN A 27 -1.81 7.58 12.38
C GLN A 27 -2.18 8.97 12.91
N GLU A 28 -1.59 10.00 12.34
CA GLU A 28 -1.87 11.39 12.72
C GLU A 28 -3.23 11.87 12.19
N ASN A 29 -3.54 11.51 10.95
CA ASN A 29 -4.79 11.88 10.29
C ASN A 29 -5.28 10.72 9.42
N PRO A 30 -6.38 10.05 9.77
CA PRO A 30 -6.85 8.87 9.06
C PRO A 30 -7.49 9.18 7.69
N HIS A 31 -7.67 10.42 7.31
CA HIS A 31 -8.23 10.74 6.01
C HIS A 31 -7.24 10.41 4.89
N ILE A 32 -7.74 9.73 3.86
CA ILE A 32 -6.94 9.30 2.72
C ILE A 32 -7.65 9.62 1.41
N GLY A 33 -6.86 10.10 0.44
CA GLY A 33 -7.28 10.20 -0.96
C GLY A 33 -6.44 9.26 -1.82
N ILE A 34 -7.10 8.40 -2.58
CA ILE A 34 -6.46 7.46 -3.52
C ILE A 34 -6.82 7.87 -4.92
N LEU A 35 -5.81 8.06 -5.77
CA LEU A 35 -5.98 8.32 -7.19
C LEU A 35 -5.47 7.13 -8.00
N MET A 36 -6.36 6.53 -8.78
CA MET A 36 -6.05 5.49 -9.75
C MET A 36 -6.23 6.04 -11.15
N ILE A 37 -5.19 5.96 -11.99
CA ILE A 37 -5.23 6.51 -13.35
C ILE A 37 -4.91 5.42 -14.35
N ASP A 38 -5.79 5.25 -15.33
CA ASP A 38 -5.50 4.50 -16.53
C ASP A 38 -4.88 5.43 -17.59
N PHE A 39 -3.59 5.24 -17.83
CA PHE A 39 -2.84 5.96 -18.86
C PHE A 39 -2.82 5.24 -20.21
N LEU A 40 -3.30 4.00 -20.29
CA LEU A 40 -3.00 3.10 -21.40
C LEU A 40 -4.18 2.88 -22.34
N GLN A 41 -5.38 2.79 -21.81
CA GLN A 41 -6.57 2.46 -22.59
C GLN A 41 -7.58 3.61 -22.56
N ASP A 42 -8.31 3.75 -21.48
CA ASP A 42 -9.46 4.64 -21.40
C ASP A 42 -9.09 6.06 -20.95
N ARG A 43 -7.88 6.24 -20.41
CA ARG A 43 -7.40 7.52 -19.88
C ARG A 43 -8.38 8.10 -18.87
N ILE A 44 -8.72 7.32 -17.88
CA ILE A 44 -9.69 7.65 -16.86
C ILE A 44 -9.03 7.75 -15.50
N GLY A 45 -9.48 8.67 -14.67
CA GLY A 45 -9.02 8.80 -13.29
C GLY A 45 -10.16 8.47 -12.33
N LEU A 46 -9.92 7.55 -11.40
CA LEU A 46 -10.82 7.25 -10.30
C LEU A 46 -10.23 7.79 -9.01
N HIS A 47 -10.96 8.68 -8.36
CA HIS A 47 -10.67 9.15 -7.01
C HIS A 47 -11.48 8.35 -6.01
N VAL A 48 -10.84 7.97 -4.91
CA VAL A 48 -11.50 7.36 -3.76
C VAL A 48 -11.03 8.09 -2.52
N ASN A 49 -11.95 8.70 -1.81
CA ASN A 49 -11.71 9.38 -0.54
C ASN A 49 -12.35 8.59 0.59
N GLY A 50 -11.71 8.58 1.76
CA GLY A 50 -12.23 7.85 2.90
C GLY A 50 -11.35 7.93 4.12
N GLN A 51 -11.63 7.06 5.07
CA GLN A 51 -10.85 6.93 6.30
C GLN A 51 -10.08 5.62 6.31
N ALA A 52 -8.81 5.72 6.65
CA ALA A 52 -7.88 4.61 6.69
C ALA A 52 -7.61 4.14 8.12
N ARG A 53 -7.45 2.84 8.30
CA ARG A 53 -6.88 2.25 9.52
C ARG A 53 -5.74 1.31 9.16
N ILE A 54 -4.75 1.24 10.04
CA ILE A 54 -3.63 0.33 9.91
C ILE A 54 -3.96 -0.97 10.63
N VAL A 55 -3.75 -2.09 9.97
CA VAL A 55 -4.08 -3.42 10.48
C VAL A 55 -2.86 -4.34 10.33
N PRO A 56 -2.41 -5.03 11.38
CA PRO A 56 -1.36 -6.05 11.30
C PRO A 56 -1.73 -7.18 10.32
N ASP A 57 -0.73 -7.74 9.62
CA ASP A 57 -0.96 -8.81 8.63
C ASP A 57 -1.69 -10.02 9.22
N GLU A 58 -1.32 -10.44 10.42
CA GLU A 58 -1.98 -11.58 11.08
C GLU A 58 -3.46 -11.32 11.36
N GLU A 59 -3.81 -10.11 11.79
CA GLU A 59 -5.18 -9.71 12.05
C GLU A 59 -5.97 -9.64 10.76
N MET A 60 -5.42 -8.98 9.74
CA MET A 60 -6.05 -8.86 8.44
C MET A 60 -6.34 -10.22 7.80
N ARG A 61 -5.38 -11.16 7.85
CA ARG A 61 -5.57 -12.49 7.29
C ARG A 61 -6.53 -13.36 8.09
N ARG A 62 -6.69 -13.10 9.37
CA ARG A 62 -7.70 -13.77 10.20
C ARG A 62 -9.10 -13.28 9.85
N GLU A 63 -9.26 -11.98 9.65
CA GLU A 63 -10.53 -11.37 9.27
C GLU A 63 -10.89 -11.67 7.80
N ARG A 64 -9.88 -11.77 6.92
CA ARG A 64 -10.03 -11.92 5.46
C ARG A 64 -9.04 -12.97 4.93
N PRO A 65 -9.32 -14.26 5.11
CA PRO A 65 -8.42 -15.34 4.73
C PRO A 65 -8.21 -15.46 3.21
N ASP A 66 -9.12 -14.91 2.41
CA ASP A 66 -9.08 -14.97 0.94
C ASP A 66 -8.15 -13.92 0.31
N LEU A 67 -7.53 -13.06 1.11
CA LEU A 67 -6.61 -12.08 0.58
C LEU A 67 -5.39 -12.74 -0.08
N PRO A 68 -4.99 -12.28 -1.26
CA PRO A 68 -3.91 -12.90 -2.01
C PRO A 68 -2.58 -12.83 -1.26
N VAL A 69 -1.79 -13.87 -1.41
CA VAL A 69 -0.40 -13.91 -0.96
C VAL A 69 0.47 -13.45 -2.13
N ASP A 70 1.44 -12.59 -1.86
CA ASP A 70 2.38 -12.16 -2.89
C ASP A 70 3.23 -13.35 -3.36
N PRO A 71 3.27 -13.63 -4.67
CA PRO A 71 4.02 -14.77 -5.19
C PRO A 71 5.53 -14.55 -5.19
N VAL A 72 6.00 -13.32 -4.98
CA VAL A 72 7.43 -13.00 -4.99
C VAL A 72 8.07 -13.41 -3.68
N PRO A 73 9.07 -14.33 -3.68
CA PRO A 73 9.76 -14.73 -2.46
C PRO A 73 10.35 -13.55 -1.69
N GLY A 74 10.12 -13.51 -0.37
CA GLY A 74 10.60 -12.44 0.50
C GLY A 74 9.79 -11.13 0.42
N ARG A 75 8.75 -11.07 -0.41
CA ARG A 75 7.81 -9.97 -0.43
C ARG A 75 6.63 -10.30 0.49
N ARG A 76 6.63 -9.73 1.69
CA ARG A 76 5.58 -9.93 2.68
C ARG A 76 4.99 -8.60 3.10
N ALA A 77 3.68 -8.53 3.17
CA ALA A 77 2.99 -7.46 3.85
C ALA A 77 3.28 -7.58 5.35
N GLN A 78 3.69 -6.50 5.98
CA GLN A 78 3.83 -6.44 7.44
C GLN A 78 2.57 -5.85 8.05
N LEU A 79 2.02 -4.88 7.38
CA LEU A 79 0.82 -4.16 7.75
C LEU A 79 -0.08 -4.04 6.53
N TRP A 80 -1.33 -3.75 6.78
CA TRP A 80 -2.33 -3.45 5.76
C TRP A 80 -2.97 -2.10 6.08
N VAL A 81 -3.38 -1.43 5.04
CA VAL A 81 -4.26 -0.27 5.16
C VAL A 81 -5.64 -0.71 4.72
N GLU A 82 -6.61 -0.58 5.60
CA GLU A 82 -8.03 -0.75 5.31
C GLU A 82 -8.65 0.64 5.20
N VAL A 83 -9.37 0.86 4.13
CA VAL A 83 -10.01 2.14 3.83
C VAL A 83 -11.53 1.95 3.81
N THR A 84 -12.21 2.68 4.67
CA THR A 84 -13.66 2.86 4.57
C THR A 84 -13.95 4.00 3.61
N VAL A 85 -14.55 3.67 2.46
CA VAL A 85 -14.82 4.63 1.38
C VAL A 85 -15.99 5.52 1.77
N GLU A 86 -15.75 6.82 1.74
CA GLU A 86 -16.77 7.87 1.94
C GLU A 86 -17.28 8.40 0.60
N GLU A 87 -16.39 8.55 -0.36
CA GLU A 87 -16.68 9.08 -1.68
C GLU A 87 -15.85 8.40 -2.75
N ALA A 88 -16.46 8.13 -3.90
CA ALA A 88 -15.75 7.69 -5.10
C ALA A 88 -16.31 8.42 -6.33
N TYR A 89 -15.43 8.97 -7.17
CA TYR A 89 -15.83 9.64 -8.39
C TYR A 89 -14.78 9.52 -9.48
N ILE A 90 -15.26 9.62 -10.73
CA ILE A 90 -14.42 9.57 -11.93
C ILE A 90 -14.26 10.98 -12.47
N HIS A 91 -13.06 11.34 -12.87
CA HIS A 91 -12.82 12.55 -13.64
C HIS A 91 -12.50 12.25 -15.11
N CYS A 92 -12.74 13.24 -15.97
CA CYS A 92 -12.60 13.06 -17.40
C CYS A 92 -11.14 12.88 -17.85
N ALA A 93 -10.98 12.26 -19.04
CA ALA A 93 -9.71 11.98 -19.69
C ALA A 93 -8.95 13.20 -20.21
N LYS A 94 -9.51 14.40 -20.14
CA LYS A 94 -9.07 15.58 -20.93
C LYS A 94 -7.59 15.91 -20.84
N HIS A 95 -6.96 15.72 -19.67
CA HIS A 95 -5.56 16.05 -19.46
C HIS A 95 -4.72 14.83 -19.07
N ILE A 96 -5.28 13.61 -19.15
CA ILE A 96 -4.53 12.39 -18.89
C ILE A 96 -3.75 12.03 -20.16
N PRO A 97 -2.41 11.99 -20.12
CA PRO A 97 -1.61 11.62 -21.27
C PRO A 97 -1.82 10.15 -21.64
N HIS A 98 -1.78 9.84 -22.93
CA HIS A 98 -1.78 8.47 -23.40
C HIS A 98 -0.32 7.94 -23.35
N LEU A 99 -0.07 6.94 -22.53
CA LEU A 99 1.26 6.37 -22.34
C LEU A 99 1.35 4.97 -22.96
N GLN A 100 2.58 4.55 -23.22
CA GLN A 100 2.88 3.20 -23.72
C GLN A 100 3.80 2.49 -22.72
N LYS A 101 3.55 1.20 -22.46
CA LYS A 101 4.47 0.37 -21.68
C LYS A 101 5.76 0.12 -22.46
N VAL A 102 6.87 0.34 -21.80
CA VAL A 102 8.19 -0.08 -22.29
C VAL A 102 8.65 -1.32 -21.53
N PRO A 103 9.48 -2.20 -22.12
CA PRO A 103 10.04 -3.35 -21.41
C PRO A 103 10.76 -2.92 -20.13
N ALA A 104 10.51 -3.61 -19.02
CA ALA A 104 11.22 -3.36 -17.77
C ALA A 104 12.72 -3.71 -17.93
N ARG A 105 13.60 -2.86 -17.40
CA ARG A 105 15.03 -3.14 -17.34
C ARG A 105 15.32 -3.95 -16.07
N GLY A 106 15.26 -5.28 -16.17
CA GLY A 106 15.60 -6.21 -15.10
C GLY A 106 14.55 -6.31 -13.98
N ASP A 107 14.70 -7.34 -13.18
CA ASP A 107 13.85 -7.57 -12.01
C ASP A 107 14.26 -6.63 -10.88
N ARG A 108 13.31 -5.89 -10.37
CA ARG A 108 13.50 -5.05 -9.18
C ARG A 108 13.03 -5.79 -7.94
N ALA A 109 13.85 -5.78 -6.90
CA ALA A 109 13.54 -6.42 -5.61
C ALA A 109 12.57 -5.58 -4.76
N TRP A 110 11.51 -5.04 -5.35
CA TRP A 110 10.51 -4.27 -4.64
C TRP A 110 9.76 -5.13 -3.61
N GLY A 111 9.57 -4.60 -2.42
CA GLY A 111 8.81 -5.25 -1.37
C GLY A 111 9.54 -6.37 -0.63
N THR A 112 10.76 -6.75 -1.03
CA THR A 112 11.57 -7.71 -0.26
C THR A 112 12.07 -7.08 1.04
N ASP A 113 12.20 -7.89 2.10
CA ASP A 113 12.81 -7.48 3.37
C ASP A 113 14.36 -7.57 3.36
N ASP A 114 14.92 -8.14 2.31
CA ASP A 114 16.38 -8.25 2.12
C ASP A 114 16.96 -6.89 1.68
N SER A 115 17.60 -6.19 2.63
CA SER A 115 18.21 -4.88 2.40
C SER A 115 19.34 -4.92 1.35
N LYS A 116 20.09 -6.03 1.27
CA LYS A 116 21.20 -6.17 0.29
C LYS A 116 20.65 -6.22 -1.14
N ARG A 117 19.54 -6.94 -1.36
CA ARG A 117 18.87 -7.01 -2.67
C ARG A 117 18.27 -5.67 -3.10
N LYS A 118 17.98 -4.79 -2.16
CA LYS A 118 17.48 -3.43 -2.40
C LYS A 118 18.57 -2.41 -2.70
N GLY A 119 19.83 -2.78 -2.58
CA GLY A 119 20.98 -1.88 -2.74
C GLY A 119 21.44 -1.22 -1.45
N GLY A 120 21.00 -1.70 -0.29
CA GLY A 120 21.42 -1.23 1.03
C GLY A 120 20.26 -0.73 1.90
N ASP A 121 20.58 -0.41 3.14
CA ASP A 121 19.66 0.18 4.12
C ASP A 121 20.02 1.65 4.36
N PHE A 122 19.72 2.48 3.38
CA PHE A 122 20.14 3.89 3.36
C PHE A 122 19.63 4.71 4.58
N PHE A 123 18.50 4.32 5.16
CA PHE A 123 17.87 5.01 6.29
C PHE A 123 18.11 4.31 7.63
N ASP A 124 18.96 3.28 7.66
CA ASP A 124 19.22 2.47 8.88
C ASP A 124 17.94 1.86 9.51
N ALA A 125 16.90 1.71 8.69
CA ALA A 125 15.58 1.27 9.15
C ALA A 125 15.54 -0.18 9.63
N ALA A 126 16.56 -0.99 9.29
CA ALA A 126 16.66 -2.36 9.77
C ALA A 126 17.05 -2.43 11.25
N ALA A 127 17.91 -1.52 11.71
CA ALA A 127 18.29 -1.41 13.11
C ALA A 127 17.12 -0.93 13.96
N GLU A 128 16.42 0.12 13.50
CA GLU A 128 15.24 0.63 14.16
C GLU A 128 14.08 -0.37 14.21
N ALA A 129 13.90 -1.17 13.16
CA ALA A 129 12.83 -2.17 13.10
C ALA A 129 13.05 -3.32 14.11
N ALA A 130 14.29 -3.61 14.49
CA ALA A 130 14.59 -4.62 15.51
C ALA A 130 14.19 -4.16 16.92
N ASP A 131 14.19 -2.86 17.18
CA ASP A 131 13.86 -2.26 18.46
C ASP A 131 12.39 -1.79 18.57
N ARG A 132 11.65 -1.80 17.48
CA ARG A 132 10.22 -1.40 17.49
C ARG A 132 9.38 -2.48 18.16
N ALA A 133 8.64 -2.06 19.18
CA ALA A 133 7.55 -2.87 19.72
C ALA A 133 6.53 -3.18 18.59
N PRO A 134 5.83 -4.33 18.66
CA PRO A 134 4.73 -4.63 17.76
C PRO A 134 3.74 -3.45 17.74
N TYR A 135 3.21 -3.15 16.55
CA TYR A 135 2.20 -2.10 16.42
C TYR A 135 1.02 -2.39 17.35
N GLU A 136 0.85 -1.53 18.35
CA GLU A 136 -0.32 -1.57 19.22
C GLU A 136 -1.36 -0.54 18.74
N ARG A 137 -2.59 -1.00 18.54
CA ARG A 137 -3.72 -0.09 18.23
C ARG A 137 -3.88 0.95 19.33
N PRO A 138 -4.00 2.24 19.01
CA PRO A 138 -4.42 3.23 20.00
C PRO A 138 -5.77 2.80 20.59
N ARG A 139 -5.87 2.77 21.92
CA ARG A 139 -7.14 2.53 22.58
C ARG A 139 -8.06 3.73 22.29
N ARG A 140 -9.26 3.45 21.79
CA ARG A 140 -10.31 4.45 21.60
C ARG A 140 -10.81 4.94 22.96
#